data_ad44758c993f06d876b3024a96c7e8a1
#
_entry.id   ad44758c993f06d876b3024a96c7e8a1
#
_cell.length_a   1.000
_cell.length_b   1.000
_cell.length_c   1.000
_cell.angle_alpha   90.00
_cell.angle_beta   90.00
_cell.angle_gamma   90.00
#
_symmetry.space_group_name_H-M   'P 1'
#
loop_
_entity.id
_entity.type
_entity.pdbx_description
1 polymer ?
#
loop_
_entity_poly.entity_id
_entity_poly.type
_entity_poly.pdbx_seq_one_letter_code
_entity_poly.pdbx_strand_id
1 'polypeptide(L)'
;MTAIQTNQTVSRNGSAIIALWMFLFVMPLSALAAPEARTYQLNNRSSEQVGAQVRELYPDGQVAITTRGQQMIVRGEPEVLDEIGSLVQTMDVAPVQMRITVRTRSNLDAKSGGGNITISNGQASANVERRVTTTRRNQERTLVVQDGQSAHIHSGQVRTVPIAIRGGRNPAAILGQIETRSGFLVSPQVISDRTIELNIVSFEEDPADDIPGYETEALMTIRRVEPGQWIELGSTRSRQTSNRSGITYQVGGDQRENQTVEVRVEMF
;
A
#
# COMPACT_ATOMS: atom_id res chain seq x y z
N MET A 1 -106.68 23.25 -48.16
CA MET A 1 -106.28 23.53 -46.78
C MET A 1 -104.99 22.69 -46.48
N THR A 2 -103.88 23.31 -46.49
CA THR A 2 -102.55 22.74 -46.59
C THR A 2 -101.87 22.77 -45.21
N ALA A 3 -101.57 21.60 -44.70
CA ALA A 3 -100.81 21.46 -43.46
C ALA A 3 -99.29 21.35 -43.78
N ILE A 4 -98.52 22.27 -43.24
CA ILE A 4 -97.08 22.29 -43.32
C ILE A 4 -96.49 21.44 -42.21
N GLN A 5 -95.75 20.37 -42.51
CA GLN A 5 -94.90 19.62 -41.60
C GLN A 5 -93.48 20.19 -41.55
N THR A 6 -93.09 20.68 -40.38
CA THR A 6 -91.73 21.15 -40.10
C THR A 6 -90.89 19.96 -39.61
N ASN A 7 -89.86 19.57 -40.38
CA ASN A 7 -88.90 18.51 -40.10
C ASN A 7 -87.78 19.10 -39.22
N GLN A 8 -87.63 18.67 -37.96
CA GLN A 8 -86.49 18.95 -37.11
C GLN A 8 -85.40 17.82 -37.26
N THR A 9 -84.35 18.12 -37.96
CA THR A 9 -83.16 17.36 -37.96
C THR A 9 -82.25 17.78 -36.80
N VAL A 10 -82.29 17.06 -35.68
CA VAL A 10 -81.39 17.24 -34.54
C VAL A 10 -80.00 16.71 -34.95
N SER A 11 -79.04 17.65 -35.04
CA SER A 11 -77.65 17.38 -35.32
C SER A 11 -77.01 16.53 -34.22
N ARG A 12 -76.81 15.25 -34.49
CA ARG A 12 -76.09 14.26 -33.63
C ARG A 12 -74.54 14.41 -33.64
N ASN A 13 -74.00 15.39 -34.34
CA ASN A 13 -72.54 15.51 -34.49
C ASN A 13 -71.87 16.48 -33.49
N GLY A 14 -72.68 17.28 -32.76
CA GLY A 14 -72.11 18.20 -31.76
C GLY A 14 -71.53 17.52 -30.49
N SER A 15 -72.20 16.44 -30.05
CA SER A 15 -71.75 15.74 -28.85
C SER A 15 -70.46 14.93 -29.02
N ALA A 16 -70.19 14.41 -30.23
CA ALA A 16 -68.96 13.64 -30.52
C ALA A 16 -67.72 14.58 -30.58
N ILE A 17 -67.89 15.81 -31.03
CA ILE A 17 -66.79 16.80 -31.12
C ILE A 17 -66.43 17.33 -29.71
N ILE A 18 -67.40 17.54 -28.85
CA ILE A 18 -67.16 17.97 -27.44
C ILE A 18 -66.43 16.83 -26.64
N ALA A 19 -66.82 15.56 -26.83
CA ALA A 19 -66.18 14.43 -26.21
C ALA A 19 -64.71 14.25 -26.71
N LEU A 20 -64.41 14.47 -27.94
CA LEU A 20 -63.09 14.43 -28.51
C LEU A 20 -62.19 15.56 -27.98
N TRP A 21 -62.72 16.78 -27.79
CA TRP A 21 -62.01 17.92 -27.19
C TRP A 21 -61.74 17.69 -25.70
N MET A 22 -62.64 17.07 -24.96
CA MET A 22 -62.48 16.75 -23.54
C MET A 22 -61.47 15.63 -23.33
N PHE A 23 -61.33 14.69 -24.23
CA PHE A 23 -60.33 13.63 -24.17
C PHE A 23 -58.90 14.15 -24.49
N LEU A 24 -58.78 15.16 -25.35
CA LEU A 24 -57.48 15.77 -25.70
C LEU A 24 -56.90 16.63 -24.55
N PHE A 25 -57.72 17.04 -23.57
CA PHE A 25 -57.30 17.89 -22.44
C PHE A 25 -56.85 17.07 -21.20
N VAL A 26 -56.99 15.72 -21.23
CA VAL A 26 -56.60 14.82 -20.13
C VAL A 26 -55.27 14.08 -20.47
N MET A 27 -54.54 14.45 -21.51
CA MET A 27 -53.17 13.96 -21.67
C MET A 27 -52.33 14.53 -20.52
N PRO A 28 -51.81 13.70 -19.61
CA PRO A 28 -50.86 14.20 -18.62
C PRO A 28 -49.66 14.76 -19.42
N LEU A 29 -49.42 16.05 -19.33
CA LEU A 29 -48.13 16.61 -19.68
C LEU A 29 -47.14 15.89 -18.76
N SER A 30 -46.42 14.90 -19.27
CA SER A 30 -45.21 14.38 -18.62
C SER A 30 -44.29 15.60 -18.53
N ALA A 31 -44.29 16.23 -17.36
CA ALA A 31 -43.35 17.29 -17.06
C ALA A 31 -41.96 16.65 -17.14
N LEU A 32 -41.26 16.87 -18.27
CA LEU A 32 -39.81 16.59 -18.35
C LEU A 32 -39.19 17.47 -17.27
N ALA A 33 -38.74 16.83 -16.21
CA ALA A 33 -38.02 17.49 -15.13
C ALA A 33 -36.82 18.23 -15.70
N ALA A 34 -36.78 19.54 -15.54
CA ALA A 34 -35.65 20.32 -16.02
C ALA A 34 -34.37 19.91 -15.21
N PRO A 35 -33.21 19.79 -15.88
CA PRO A 35 -31.98 19.49 -15.18
C PRO A 35 -31.64 20.54 -14.14
N GLU A 36 -31.49 20.11 -12.89
CA GLU A 36 -31.17 20.90 -11.71
C GLU A 36 -29.66 20.75 -11.37
N ALA A 37 -29.10 21.74 -10.68
CA ALA A 37 -27.75 21.66 -10.14
C ALA A 37 -27.81 21.60 -8.61
N ARG A 38 -27.17 20.59 -8.02
CA ARG A 38 -27.04 20.45 -6.58
C ARG A 38 -25.57 20.42 -6.17
N THR A 39 -25.29 21.01 -5.01
CA THR A 39 -23.96 21.05 -4.41
C THR A 39 -23.93 20.11 -3.22
N TYR A 40 -22.96 19.16 -3.25
CA TYR A 40 -22.69 18.25 -2.16
C TYR A 40 -21.38 18.67 -1.49
N GLN A 41 -21.45 18.87 -0.16
CA GLN A 41 -20.29 19.18 0.68
C GLN A 41 -19.75 17.88 1.24
N LEU A 42 -18.47 17.57 0.96
CA LEU A 42 -17.77 16.41 1.47
C LEU A 42 -16.92 16.79 2.69
N ASN A 43 -16.90 15.94 3.72
CA ASN A 43 -16.20 16.20 4.96
C ASN A 43 -14.98 15.28 5.15
N ASN A 44 -15.05 14.06 4.62
CA ASN A 44 -14.08 13.02 4.90
C ASN A 44 -13.24 12.62 3.68
N ARG A 45 -13.77 12.82 2.47
CA ARG A 45 -13.10 12.46 1.22
C ARG A 45 -12.96 13.66 0.29
N SER A 46 -12.00 13.60 -0.62
CA SER A 46 -11.86 14.65 -1.63
C SER A 46 -12.96 14.54 -2.68
N SER A 47 -13.44 15.72 -3.15
CA SER A 47 -14.48 15.77 -4.18
C SER A 47 -14.04 15.15 -5.50
N GLU A 48 -12.70 15.15 -5.80
CA GLU A 48 -12.15 14.50 -6.97
C GLU A 48 -12.32 12.97 -6.92
N GLN A 49 -12.04 12.35 -5.76
CA GLN A 49 -12.17 10.90 -5.58
C GLN A 49 -13.62 10.45 -5.72
N VAL A 50 -14.53 11.12 -4.98
CA VAL A 50 -15.96 10.79 -5.02
C VAL A 50 -16.54 11.11 -6.39
N GLY A 51 -16.17 12.24 -6.99
CA GLY A 51 -16.63 12.63 -8.32
C GLY A 51 -16.16 11.70 -9.44
N ALA A 52 -14.97 11.10 -9.32
CA ALA A 52 -14.48 10.08 -10.25
C ALA A 52 -15.34 8.82 -10.19
N GLN A 53 -15.65 8.34 -8.97
CA GLN A 53 -16.49 7.16 -8.77
C GLN A 53 -17.93 7.38 -9.24
N VAL A 54 -18.50 8.58 -9.00
CA VAL A 54 -19.84 8.92 -9.50
C VAL A 54 -19.86 8.97 -11.03
N ARG A 55 -18.81 9.51 -11.69
CA ARG A 55 -18.74 9.49 -13.18
C ARG A 55 -18.67 8.07 -13.75
N GLU A 56 -18.04 7.14 -13.06
CA GLU A 56 -17.96 5.74 -13.50
C GLU A 56 -19.34 5.05 -13.45
N LEU A 57 -20.17 5.41 -12.46
CA LEU A 57 -21.51 4.85 -12.30
C LEU A 57 -22.54 5.47 -13.24
N TYR A 58 -22.40 6.76 -13.56
CA TYR A 58 -23.30 7.50 -14.43
C TYR A 58 -22.58 7.92 -15.70
N PRO A 59 -22.72 7.15 -16.80
CA PRO A 59 -22.01 7.41 -18.05
C PRO A 59 -22.42 8.74 -18.69
N ASP A 60 -21.57 9.20 -19.61
CA ASP A 60 -21.66 10.52 -20.23
C ASP A 60 -23.05 10.89 -20.75
N GLY A 61 -23.51 12.08 -20.34
CA GLY A 61 -24.74 12.70 -20.74
C GLY A 61 -25.89 12.67 -19.74
N GLN A 62 -25.84 11.81 -18.71
CA GLN A 62 -26.86 11.81 -17.65
C GLN A 62 -26.60 12.88 -16.59
N VAL A 63 -25.34 13.09 -16.23
CA VAL A 63 -24.93 14.06 -15.22
C VAL A 63 -23.69 14.84 -15.64
N ALA A 64 -23.64 16.13 -15.27
CA ALA A 64 -22.42 16.93 -15.38
C ALA A 64 -21.86 17.17 -13.98
N ILE A 65 -20.60 16.72 -13.74
CA ILE A 65 -19.96 16.79 -12.43
C ILE A 65 -18.76 17.73 -12.47
N THR A 66 -18.76 18.71 -11.57
CA THR A 66 -17.65 19.63 -11.34
C THR A 66 -17.20 19.50 -9.88
N THR A 67 -15.90 19.36 -9.65
CA THR A 67 -15.30 19.20 -8.33
C THR A 67 -14.40 20.39 -8.01
N ARG A 68 -14.49 20.91 -6.77
CA ARG A 68 -13.63 21.99 -6.31
C ARG A 68 -13.39 21.87 -4.80
N GLY A 69 -12.18 21.48 -4.41
CA GLY A 69 -11.81 21.28 -3.01
C GLY A 69 -12.67 20.21 -2.35
N GLN A 70 -13.54 20.58 -1.43
CA GLN A 70 -14.47 19.66 -0.74
C GLN A 70 -15.90 19.73 -1.30
N GLN A 71 -16.12 20.50 -2.37
CA GLN A 71 -17.44 20.65 -2.98
C GLN A 71 -17.51 19.89 -4.29
N MET A 72 -18.60 19.15 -4.46
CA MET A 72 -18.98 18.51 -5.71
C MET A 72 -20.32 19.08 -6.17
N ILE A 73 -20.35 19.66 -7.36
CA ILE A 73 -21.55 20.21 -8.00
C ILE A 73 -21.95 19.22 -9.09
N VAL A 74 -23.17 18.71 -8.98
CA VAL A 74 -23.73 17.78 -9.95
C VAL A 74 -24.96 18.40 -10.58
N ARG A 75 -25.05 18.37 -11.90
CA ARG A 75 -26.21 18.78 -12.66
C ARG A 75 -26.80 17.57 -13.38
N GLY A 76 -28.11 17.35 -13.19
CA GLY A 76 -28.81 16.22 -13.76
C GLY A 76 -30.31 16.30 -13.47
N GLU A 77 -31.02 15.22 -13.73
CA GLU A 77 -32.42 15.08 -13.38
C GLU A 77 -32.60 14.95 -11.86
N PRO A 78 -33.70 15.50 -11.27
CA PRO A 78 -33.90 15.50 -9.81
C PRO A 78 -33.82 14.11 -9.17
N GLU A 79 -34.38 13.07 -9.80
CA GLU A 79 -34.38 11.70 -9.31
C GLU A 79 -32.94 11.14 -9.24
N VAL A 80 -32.13 11.39 -10.28
CA VAL A 80 -30.73 10.99 -10.33
C VAL A 80 -29.91 11.74 -9.28
N LEU A 81 -30.19 13.02 -9.05
CA LEU A 81 -29.52 13.80 -8.01
C LEU A 81 -29.86 13.33 -6.60
N ASP A 82 -31.05 12.82 -6.33
CA ASP A 82 -31.42 12.22 -5.05
C ASP A 82 -30.67 10.90 -4.82
N GLU A 83 -30.53 10.07 -5.86
CA GLU A 83 -29.73 8.84 -5.82
C GLU A 83 -28.25 9.14 -5.57
N ILE A 84 -27.68 10.10 -6.30
CA ILE A 84 -26.30 10.56 -6.10
C ILE A 84 -26.11 11.12 -4.70
N GLY A 85 -27.08 11.86 -4.15
CA GLY A 85 -27.04 12.36 -2.78
C GLY A 85 -26.90 11.25 -1.74
N SER A 86 -27.67 10.18 -1.89
CA SER A 86 -27.60 9.00 -1.03
C SER A 86 -26.27 8.25 -1.18
N LEU A 87 -25.78 8.14 -2.42
CA LEU A 87 -24.50 7.53 -2.72
C LEU A 87 -23.35 8.33 -2.09
N VAL A 88 -23.34 9.64 -2.25
CA VAL A 88 -22.33 10.53 -1.66
C VAL A 88 -22.29 10.41 -0.15
N GLN A 89 -23.44 10.35 0.53
CA GLN A 89 -23.48 10.15 1.99
C GLN A 89 -22.86 8.81 2.41
N THR A 90 -23.07 7.76 1.62
CA THR A 90 -22.49 6.45 1.89
C THR A 90 -20.98 6.42 1.63
N MET A 91 -20.51 7.19 0.67
CA MET A 91 -19.10 7.25 0.27
C MET A 91 -18.27 8.22 1.11
N ASP A 92 -18.87 9.27 1.68
CA ASP A 92 -18.20 10.30 2.49
C ASP A 92 -17.97 9.82 3.93
N VAL A 93 -17.37 8.65 4.09
CA VAL A 93 -16.94 8.12 5.39
C VAL A 93 -15.47 8.36 5.61
N ALA A 94 -15.09 8.58 6.87
CA ALA A 94 -13.69 8.76 7.23
C ALA A 94 -12.89 7.50 6.88
N PRO A 95 -11.79 7.62 6.13
CA PRO A 95 -10.95 6.48 5.81
C PRO A 95 -10.30 5.94 7.10
N VAL A 96 -10.30 4.61 7.23
CA VAL A 96 -9.65 3.92 8.34
C VAL A 96 -8.17 4.27 8.36
N GLN A 97 -7.66 4.64 9.53
CA GLN A 97 -6.22 4.80 9.74
C GLN A 97 -5.63 3.55 10.36
N MET A 98 -4.44 3.20 9.91
CA MET A 98 -3.74 2.00 10.36
C MET A 98 -2.34 2.35 10.80
N ARG A 99 -1.95 1.80 11.96
CA ARG A 99 -0.57 1.79 12.42
C ARG A 99 0.05 0.47 11.99
N ILE A 100 1.10 0.55 11.19
CA ILE A 100 1.80 -0.62 10.67
C ILE A 100 3.19 -0.64 11.29
N THR A 101 3.49 -1.72 11.98
CA THR A 101 4.79 -1.96 12.60
C THR A 101 5.45 -3.15 11.92
N VAL A 102 6.62 -2.93 11.32
CA VAL A 102 7.46 -3.97 10.72
C VAL A 102 8.64 -4.22 11.63
N ARG A 103 8.89 -5.48 11.93
CA ARG A 103 10.00 -5.93 12.76
C ARG A 103 10.87 -6.90 11.99
N THR A 104 12.15 -6.59 11.90
CA THR A 104 13.17 -7.47 11.34
C THR A 104 13.99 -8.04 12.49
N ARG A 105 14.06 -9.37 12.60
CA ARG A 105 14.90 -10.08 13.54
C ARG A 105 15.97 -10.82 12.79
N SER A 106 17.23 -10.56 13.12
CA SER A 106 18.39 -11.31 12.62
C SER A 106 19.12 -12.00 13.76
N ASN A 107 19.42 -13.27 13.56
CA ASN A 107 20.26 -14.06 14.45
C ASN A 107 21.47 -14.56 13.65
N LEU A 108 22.64 -14.11 14.04
CA LEU A 108 23.91 -14.51 13.47
C LEU A 108 24.63 -15.40 14.45
N ASP A 109 24.85 -16.67 14.09
CA ASP A 109 25.64 -17.63 14.83
C ASP A 109 26.95 -17.90 14.06
N ALA A 110 28.06 -17.44 14.60
CA ALA A 110 29.39 -17.64 14.06
C ALA A 110 30.18 -18.59 14.94
N LYS A 111 30.73 -19.67 14.36
CA LYS A 111 31.63 -20.57 15.01
C LYS A 111 32.95 -20.51 14.29
N SER A 112 34.02 -20.19 14.98
CA SER A 112 35.40 -20.28 14.43
C SER A 112 36.24 -21.16 15.32
N GLY A 113 37.09 -21.94 14.70
CA GLY A 113 38.05 -22.77 15.41
C GLY A 113 39.35 -22.83 14.65
N GLY A 114 40.45 -22.76 15.36
CA GLY A 114 41.79 -22.86 14.76
C GLY A 114 42.74 -23.60 15.66
N GLY A 115 43.74 -24.17 15.05
CA GLY A 115 44.85 -24.78 15.77
C GLY A 115 46.18 -24.43 15.09
N ASN A 116 47.18 -24.14 15.89
CA ASN A 116 48.56 -23.99 15.42
C ASN A 116 49.49 -24.89 16.23
N ILE A 117 50.53 -25.38 15.56
CA ILE A 117 51.63 -26.08 16.18
C ILE A 117 52.84 -25.19 16.05
N THR A 118 53.46 -24.84 17.18
CA THR A 118 54.71 -24.09 17.22
C THR A 118 55.81 -24.98 17.78
N ILE A 119 56.93 -25.09 17.04
CA ILE A 119 58.12 -25.80 17.46
C ILE A 119 59.19 -24.74 17.76
N SER A 120 59.62 -24.66 19.01
CA SER A 120 60.69 -23.77 19.47
C SER A 120 61.63 -24.49 20.43
N ASN A 121 62.94 -24.38 20.18
CA ASN A 121 63.96 -25.01 21.02
C ASN A 121 63.76 -26.54 21.28
N GLY A 122 63.26 -27.26 20.26
CA GLY A 122 63.04 -28.69 20.39
C GLY A 122 61.73 -29.09 21.15
N GLN A 123 60.93 -28.10 21.56
CA GLN A 123 59.64 -28.34 22.16
C GLN A 123 58.52 -27.98 21.20
N ALA A 124 57.57 -28.91 21.02
CA ALA A 124 56.39 -28.72 20.23
C ALA A 124 55.23 -28.31 21.17
N SER A 125 54.61 -27.17 20.89
CA SER A 125 53.37 -26.73 21.55
C SER A 125 52.22 -26.69 20.53
N ALA A 126 51.07 -27.29 20.88
CA ALA A 126 49.83 -27.20 20.11
C ALA A 126 48.84 -26.30 20.82
N ASN A 127 48.33 -25.35 20.14
CA ASN A 127 47.26 -24.48 20.65
C ASN A 127 45.99 -24.66 19.81
N VAL A 128 44.86 -24.92 20.46
CA VAL A 128 43.56 -25.08 19.82
C VAL A 128 42.63 -24.06 20.43
N GLU A 129 42.09 -23.21 19.59
CA GLU A 129 41.13 -22.19 19.98
C GLU A 129 39.77 -22.44 19.31
N ARG A 130 38.72 -22.36 20.08
CA ARG A 130 37.33 -22.40 19.56
C ARG A 130 36.56 -21.20 20.08
N ARG A 131 36.00 -20.43 19.15
CA ARG A 131 35.19 -19.27 19.47
C ARG A 131 33.78 -19.46 18.94
N VAL A 132 32.79 -19.17 19.75
CA VAL A 132 31.38 -19.15 19.37
C VAL A 132 30.84 -17.75 19.69
N THR A 133 30.29 -17.09 18.69
CA THR A 133 29.68 -15.76 18.84
C THR A 133 28.25 -15.84 18.33
N THR A 134 27.30 -15.38 19.13
CA THR A 134 25.91 -15.24 18.73
C THR A 134 25.54 -13.75 18.81
N THR A 135 25.16 -13.18 17.70
CA THR A 135 24.67 -11.79 17.60
C THR A 135 23.20 -11.81 17.27
N ARG A 136 22.40 -11.07 18.05
CA ARG A 136 20.98 -10.87 17.80
C ARG A 136 20.72 -9.41 17.50
N ARG A 137 20.06 -9.15 16.37
CA ARG A 137 19.61 -7.82 16.00
C ARG A 137 18.09 -7.83 15.92
N ASN A 138 17.46 -6.82 16.47
CA ASN A 138 16.02 -6.60 16.37
C ASN A 138 15.82 -5.14 15.99
N GLN A 139 15.18 -4.92 14.85
CA GLN A 139 14.85 -3.59 14.35
C GLN A 139 13.33 -3.50 14.21
N GLU A 140 12.76 -2.43 14.71
CA GLU A 140 11.32 -2.18 14.63
C GLU A 140 11.08 -0.78 14.06
N ARG A 141 10.21 -0.68 13.08
CA ARG A 141 9.83 0.58 12.44
C ARG A 141 8.33 0.65 12.34
N THR A 142 7.78 1.80 12.69
CA THR A 142 6.32 2.03 12.73
C THR A 142 5.98 3.24 11.88
N LEU A 143 4.91 3.14 11.12
CA LEU A 143 4.29 4.25 10.40
C LEU A 143 2.76 4.20 10.52
N VAL A 144 2.13 5.33 10.22
CA VAL A 144 0.66 5.44 10.12
C VAL A 144 0.30 5.75 8.69
N VAL A 145 -0.71 5.05 8.19
CA VAL A 145 -1.19 5.16 6.80
C VAL A 145 -2.70 5.02 6.76
N GLN A 146 -3.33 5.67 5.81
CA GLN A 146 -4.76 5.52 5.53
C GLN A 146 -5.03 4.33 4.62
N ASP A 147 -6.24 3.77 4.75
CA ASP A 147 -6.76 2.76 3.86
C ASP A 147 -6.65 3.16 2.38
N GLY A 148 -6.11 2.25 1.57
CA GLY A 148 -5.89 2.44 0.13
C GLY A 148 -4.76 3.42 -0.23
N GLN A 149 -4.01 3.95 0.75
CA GLN A 149 -2.85 4.82 0.49
C GLN A 149 -1.53 4.08 0.69
N SER A 150 -0.49 4.56 0.02
CA SER A 150 0.86 4.01 0.20
C SER A 150 1.69 4.92 1.10
N ALA A 151 2.47 4.31 1.99
CA ALA A 151 3.42 5.03 2.83
C ALA A 151 4.75 4.29 2.86
N HIS A 152 5.84 5.03 3.05
CA HIS A 152 7.18 4.46 3.17
C HIS A 152 7.95 5.10 4.32
N ILE A 153 8.82 4.31 4.92
CA ILE A 153 9.80 4.76 5.90
C ILE A 153 11.15 4.16 5.56
N HIS A 154 12.19 4.95 5.60
CA HIS A 154 13.55 4.48 5.44
C HIS A 154 14.49 5.22 6.39
N SER A 155 15.59 4.56 6.73
CA SER A 155 16.70 5.13 7.45
C SER A 155 17.98 4.81 6.68
N GLY A 156 18.96 5.71 6.71
CA GLY A 156 20.24 5.55 6.05
C GLY A 156 21.39 5.81 6.98
N GLN A 157 22.56 5.20 6.70
CA GLN A 157 23.82 5.47 7.35
C GLN A 157 24.87 5.72 6.29
N VAL A 158 25.68 6.74 6.52
CA VAL A 158 26.87 7.00 5.69
C VAL A 158 28.09 6.56 6.47
N ARG A 159 28.85 5.63 5.91
CA ARG A 159 30.10 5.14 6.49
C ARG A 159 31.29 5.50 5.61
N THR A 160 32.38 5.90 6.24
CA THR A 160 33.65 6.08 5.56
C THR A 160 34.43 4.80 5.62
N VAL A 161 34.77 4.24 4.46
CA VAL A 161 35.51 2.98 4.34
C VAL A 161 36.75 3.19 3.49
N PRO A 162 37.84 2.45 3.75
CA PRO A 162 39.02 2.48 2.88
C PRO A 162 38.72 1.73 1.58
N ILE A 163 38.73 2.43 0.44
CA ILE A 163 38.59 1.83 -0.91
C ILE A 163 39.90 1.37 -1.52
N ALA A 164 41.01 1.95 -1.07
CA ALA A 164 42.34 1.49 -1.45
C ALA A 164 43.31 1.72 -0.30
N ILE A 165 44.17 0.74 -0.06
CA ILE A 165 45.22 0.81 0.96
C ILE A 165 46.57 0.56 0.30
N ARG A 166 47.50 1.44 0.50
CA ARG A 166 48.88 1.28 0.09
C ARG A 166 49.73 0.99 1.33
N GLY A 167 50.33 -0.16 1.37
CA GLY A 167 51.28 -0.56 2.40
C GLY A 167 52.69 -0.13 2.07
N GLY A 168 53.63 -0.39 2.96
CA GLY A 168 55.09 -0.12 2.80
C GLY A 168 55.58 1.03 3.66
N ARG A 169 56.73 1.65 3.27
CA ARG A 169 57.34 2.72 4.07
C ARG A 169 56.53 4.00 4.18
N ASN A 170 55.61 4.25 3.22
CA ASN A 170 54.64 5.36 3.27
C ASN A 170 53.25 4.81 3.10
N PRO A 171 52.60 4.36 4.19
CA PRO A 171 51.23 3.86 4.13
C PRO A 171 50.25 5.01 3.79
N ALA A 172 49.32 4.75 2.92
CA ALA A 172 48.25 5.65 2.54
C ALA A 172 46.95 4.90 2.34
N ALA A 173 45.83 5.51 2.70
CA ALA A 173 44.52 4.98 2.42
C ALA A 173 43.70 6.02 1.65
N ILE A 174 42.99 5.55 0.62
CA ILE A 174 41.94 6.33 -0.04
C ILE A 174 40.65 5.95 0.64
N LEU A 175 39.95 6.92 1.20
CA LEU A 175 38.70 6.75 1.88
C LEU A 175 37.54 7.09 0.93
N GLY A 176 36.53 6.24 0.89
CA GLY A 176 35.27 6.48 0.19
C GLY A 176 34.11 6.49 1.18
N GLN A 177 32.98 7.03 0.76
CA GLN A 177 31.74 7.00 1.52
C GLN A 177 30.79 6.00 0.90
N ILE A 178 30.20 5.13 1.74
CA ILE A 178 29.15 4.20 1.35
C ILE A 178 27.91 4.58 2.14
N GLU A 179 26.82 4.78 1.43
CA GLU A 179 25.50 5.00 2.01
C GLU A 179 24.71 3.70 1.98
N THR A 180 24.24 3.23 3.12
CA THR A 180 23.35 2.07 3.24
C THR A 180 21.97 2.52 3.69
N ARG A 181 20.93 1.92 3.14
CA ARG A 181 19.54 2.26 3.40
C ARG A 181 18.79 1.02 3.86
N SER A 182 17.84 1.21 4.74
CA SER A 182 16.92 0.17 5.14
C SER A 182 15.55 0.74 5.43
N GLY A 183 14.50 0.00 5.07
CA GLY A 183 13.15 0.50 5.25
C GLY A 183 12.09 -0.40 4.66
N PHE A 184 10.87 0.15 4.58
CA PHE A 184 9.78 -0.53 3.90
C PHE A 184 8.81 0.47 3.26
N LEU A 185 8.15 -0.01 2.21
CA LEU A 185 6.98 0.60 1.57
C LEU A 185 5.80 -0.31 1.84
N VAL A 186 4.66 0.27 2.17
CA VAL A 186 3.43 -0.49 2.42
C VAL A 186 2.22 0.20 1.83
N SER A 187 1.31 -0.61 1.28
CA SER A 187 0.00 -0.17 0.79
C SER A 187 -1.05 -1.11 1.38
N PRO A 188 -1.71 -0.72 2.47
CA PRO A 188 -2.76 -1.49 3.08
C PRO A 188 -4.11 -1.24 2.40
N GLN A 189 -4.96 -2.26 2.37
CA GLN A 189 -6.34 -2.18 1.94
C GLN A 189 -7.22 -2.97 2.92
N VAL A 190 -8.19 -2.29 3.52
CA VAL A 190 -9.17 -2.93 4.40
C VAL A 190 -10.16 -3.71 3.53
N ILE A 191 -10.20 -5.03 3.71
CA ILE A 191 -11.15 -5.92 3.04
C ILE A 191 -12.41 -6.11 3.89
N SER A 192 -12.23 -6.19 5.21
CA SER A 192 -13.29 -6.27 6.20
C SER A 192 -12.79 -5.88 7.58
N ASP A 193 -13.66 -5.78 8.56
CA ASP A 193 -13.31 -5.46 9.96
C ASP A 193 -12.24 -6.39 10.56
N ARG A 194 -12.05 -7.58 9.97
CA ARG A 194 -11.11 -8.59 10.46
C ARG A 194 -9.95 -8.87 9.51
N THR A 195 -9.96 -8.29 8.32
CA THR A 195 -9.01 -8.67 7.28
C THR A 195 -8.49 -7.44 6.58
N ILE A 196 -7.19 -7.27 6.59
CA ILE A 196 -6.46 -6.23 5.87
C ILE A 196 -5.55 -6.92 4.87
N GLU A 197 -5.58 -6.50 3.62
CA GLU A 197 -4.60 -6.90 2.63
C GLU A 197 -3.43 -5.91 2.65
N LEU A 198 -2.23 -6.43 2.82
CA LEU A 198 -0.99 -5.66 2.83
C LEU A 198 -0.16 -6.01 1.61
N ASN A 199 0.13 -5.01 0.79
CA ASN A 199 1.22 -5.07 -0.17
C ASN A 199 2.42 -4.39 0.48
N ILE A 200 3.50 -5.14 0.72
CA ILE A 200 4.67 -4.65 1.43
C ILE A 200 5.96 -5.02 0.70
N VAL A 201 6.83 -4.04 0.61
CA VAL A 201 8.20 -4.19 0.13
C VAL A 201 9.13 -3.75 1.25
N SER A 202 9.93 -4.66 1.78
CA SER A 202 10.99 -4.38 2.75
C SER A 202 12.33 -4.51 2.07
N PHE A 203 13.25 -3.64 2.39
CA PHE A 203 14.63 -3.69 1.92
C PHE A 203 15.59 -3.34 3.05
N GLU A 204 16.72 -4.01 3.05
CA GLU A 204 17.80 -3.80 4.01
C GLU A 204 19.13 -3.87 3.27
N GLU A 205 19.97 -2.87 3.47
CA GLU A 205 21.32 -2.81 2.94
C GLU A 205 22.28 -2.85 4.12
N ASP A 206 23.10 -3.89 4.19
CA ASP A 206 24.15 -4.04 5.18
C ASP A 206 25.53 -3.79 4.53
N PRO A 207 26.46 -3.11 5.24
CA PRO A 207 27.82 -2.96 4.74
C PRO A 207 28.49 -4.32 4.57
N ALA A 208 29.10 -4.56 3.43
CA ALA A 208 29.92 -5.76 3.22
C ALA A 208 31.16 -5.75 4.12
N ASP A 209 31.50 -6.90 4.73
CA ASP A 209 32.56 -6.96 5.72
C ASP A 209 33.97 -6.89 5.12
N ASP A 210 34.18 -7.51 3.94
CA ASP A 210 35.52 -7.73 3.39
C ASP A 210 35.91 -6.79 2.25
N ILE A 211 34.93 -6.14 1.61
CA ILE A 211 35.15 -5.24 0.46
C ILE A 211 34.30 -3.98 0.59
N PRO A 212 34.72 -2.85 0.01
CA PRO A 212 33.87 -1.66 -0.07
C PRO A 212 32.59 -1.96 -0.86
N GLY A 213 31.44 -1.89 -0.20
CA GLY A 213 30.14 -2.17 -0.80
C GLY A 213 29.08 -2.44 0.26
N TYR A 214 27.93 -2.92 -0.20
CA TYR A 214 26.81 -3.33 0.66
C TYR A 214 26.15 -4.57 0.06
N GLU A 215 25.57 -5.37 0.93
CA GLU A 215 24.68 -6.47 0.58
C GLU A 215 23.25 -5.96 0.68
N THR A 216 22.40 -6.34 -0.26
CA THR A 216 20.98 -5.91 -0.28
C THR A 216 20.10 -7.13 -0.10
N GLU A 217 19.23 -7.07 0.91
CA GLU A 217 18.14 -8.00 1.06
C GLU A 217 16.81 -7.29 0.79
N ALA A 218 15.94 -7.88 -0.01
CA ALA A 218 14.63 -7.35 -0.33
C ALA A 218 13.57 -8.44 -0.22
N LEU A 219 12.45 -8.07 0.40
CA LEU A 219 11.25 -8.89 0.49
C LEU A 219 10.09 -8.12 -0.13
N MET A 220 9.41 -8.74 -1.09
CA MET A 220 8.15 -8.24 -1.64
C MET A 220 7.07 -9.29 -1.44
N THR A 221 5.97 -8.93 -0.81
CA THR A 221 4.88 -9.87 -0.57
C THR A 221 3.52 -9.17 -0.47
N ILE A 222 2.46 -9.90 -0.81
CA ILE A 222 1.08 -9.51 -0.55
C ILE A 222 0.50 -10.53 0.43
N ARG A 223 0.04 -10.06 1.57
CA ARG A 223 -0.50 -10.91 2.64
C ARG A 223 -1.80 -10.34 3.19
N ARG A 224 -2.72 -11.23 3.52
CA ARG A 224 -3.88 -10.90 4.33
C ARG A 224 -3.55 -11.13 5.78
N VAL A 225 -3.80 -10.12 6.60
CA VAL A 225 -3.46 -10.10 8.02
C VAL A 225 -4.68 -9.75 8.86
N GLU A 226 -4.73 -10.27 10.06
CA GLU A 226 -5.72 -9.87 11.07
C GLU A 226 -5.16 -8.74 11.93
N PRO A 227 -5.96 -7.72 12.28
CA PRO A 227 -5.52 -6.63 13.14
C PRO A 227 -5.01 -7.13 14.50
N GLY A 228 -3.96 -6.50 15.01
CA GLY A 228 -3.40 -6.73 16.34
C GLY A 228 -2.41 -7.90 16.46
N GLN A 229 -2.31 -8.78 15.46
CA GLN A 229 -1.43 -9.95 15.50
C GLN A 229 -0.11 -9.72 14.77
N TRP A 230 0.97 -10.33 15.27
CA TRP A 230 2.24 -10.43 14.57
C TRP A 230 2.17 -11.57 13.56
N ILE A 231 2.45 -11.26 12.30
CA ILE A 231 2.42 -12.23 11.20
C ILE A 231 3.78 -12.19 10.50
N GLU A 232 4.36 -13.37 10.31
CA GLU A 232 5.61 -13.52 9.53
C GLU A 232 5.32 -13.29 8.05
N LEU A 233 6.08 -12.37 7.46
CA LEU A 233 6.03 -12.07 6.03
C LEU A 233 6.96 -12.97 5.24
N GLY A 234 8.11 -13.28 5.79
CA GLY A 234 9.12 -14.13 5.18
C GLY A 234 10.34 -14.30 6.07
N SER A 235 11.18 -15.26 5.71
CA SER A 235 12.45 -15.49 6.39
C SER A 235 13.51 -15.89 5.39
N THR A 236 14.74 -15.42 5.63
CA THR A 236 15.95 -15.76 4.87
C THR A 236 16.90 -16.55 5.75
N ARG A 237 17.54 -17.56 5.19
CA ARG A 237 18.61 -18.31 5.85
C ARG A 237 19.83 -18.35 4.97
N SER A 238 20.93 -17.91 5.51
CA SER A 238 22.23 -17.98 4.89
C SER A 238 23.16 -18.87 5.71
N ARG A 239 24.02 -19.63 5.04
CA ARG A 239 25.07 -20.40 5.67
C ARG A 239 26.34 -20.26 4.88
N GLN A 240 27.38 -19.80 5.53
CA GLN A 240 28.71 -19.68 4.95
C GLN A 240 29.68 -20.52 5.74
N THR A 241 30.44 -21.37 5.03
CA THR A 241 31.50 -22.22 5.62
C THR A 241 32.82 -21.79 5.00
N SER A 242 33.75 -21.41 5.84
CA SER A 242 35.13 -21.09 5.41
C SER A 242 36.11 -22.09 5.99
N ASN A 243 37.09 -22.51 5.17
CA ASN A 243 38.18 -23.36 5.61
C ASN A 243 39.50 -22.84 4.99
N ARG A 244 40.43 -22.47 5.85
CA ARG A 244 41.76 -22.02 5.45
C ARG A 244 42.79 -22.91 6.15
N SER A 245 43.67 -23.48 5.40
CA SER A 245 44.75 -24.31 5.94
C SER A 245 46.11 -23.86 5.40
N GLY A 246 47.12 -23.90 6.22
CA GLY A 246 48.52 -23.68 5.89
C GLY A 246 49.40 -24.74 6.53
N ILE A 247 50.71 -24.70 6.28
CA ILE A 247 51.64 -25.73 6.74
C ILE A 247 51.68 -25.88 8.26
N THR A 248 51.37 -24.81 9.00
CA THR A 248 51.46 -24.77 10.47
C THR A 248 50.13 -24.38 11.16
N TYR A 249 49.06 -24.15 10.40
CA TYR A 249 47.77 -23.74 10.96
C TYR A 249 46.60 -24.29 10.14
N GLN A 250 45.50 -24.50 10.84
CA GLN A 250 44.19 -24.79 10.25
C GLN A 250 43.14 -23.91 10.95
N VAL A 251 42.38 -23.18 10.16
CA VAL A 251 41.29 -22.36 10.64
C VAL A 251 40.03 -22.70 9.87
N GLY A 252 38.97 -23.04 10.55
CA GLY A 252 37.65 -23.32 9.99
C GLY A 252 36.61 -22.46 10.67
N GLY A 253 35.62 -22.03 9.90
CA GLY A 253 34.49 -21.26 10.40
C GLY A 253 33.17 -21.73 9.78
N ASP A 254 32.09 -21.67 10.56
CA ASP A 254 30.70 -21.89 10.13
C ASP A 254 29.89 -20.67 10.64
N GLN A 255 29.32 -19.97 9.69
CA GLN A 255 28.48 -18.81 9.97
C GLN A 255 27.07 -19.11 9.46
N ARG A 256 26.09 -18.91 10.33
CA ARG A 256 24.68 -19.06 10.00
C ARG A 256 23.95 -17.80 10.36
N GLU A 257 23.24 -17.27 9.39
CA GLU A 257 22.35 -16.14 9.57
C GLU A 257 20.91 -16.55 9.30
N ASN A 258 20.02 -16.18 10.20
CA ASN A 258 18.59 -16.32 10.01
C ASN A 258 17.97 -14.95 10.22
N GLN A 259 17.28 -14.46 9.19
CA GLN A 259 16.53 -13.22 9.26
C GLN A 259 15.05 -13.52 9.08
N THR A 260 14.22 -12.89 9.89
CA THR A 260 12.76 -13.01 9.84
C THR A 260 12.14 -11.63 9.84
N VAL A 261 11.23 -11.39 8.91
CA VAL A 261 10.46 -10.15 8.79
C VAL A 261 9.03 -10.42 9.22
N GLU A 262 8.54 -9.66 10.19
CA GLU A 262 7.20 -9.76 10.75
C GLU A 262 6.49 -8.41 10.68
N VAL A 263 5.17 -8.43 10.56
CA VAL A 263 4.33 -7.24 10.56
C VAL A 263 3.20 -7.36 11.58
N ARG A 264 2.83 -6.23 12.17
CA ARG A 264 1.61 -6.05 12.94
C ARG A 264 0.88 -4.81 12.46
N VAL A 265 -0.44 -4.93 12.31
CA VAL A 265 -1.33 -3.83 11.89
C VAL A 265 -2.36 -3.58 12.97
N GLU A 266 -2.55 -2.33 13.32
CA GLU A 266 -3.57 -1.87 14.27
C GLU A 266 -4.44 -0.82 13.57
N MET A 267 -5.76 -0.99 13.57
CA MET A 267 -6.74 -0.01 13.04
C MET A 267 -7.20 0.93 14.15
N PHE A 268 -7.46 2.20 13.82
CA PHE A 268 -8.00 3.20 14.75
C PHE A 268 -8.73 4.35 14.04
#